data_a49aef80702edb73b7d10487ff95f50a
#
_entry.id   a49aef80702edb73b7d10487ff95f50a
#
_cell.length_a   1.000
_cell.length_b   1.000
_cell.length_c   1.000
_cell.angle_alpha   90.00
_cell.angle_beta   90.00
_cell.angle_gamma   90.00
#
_symmetry.space_group_name_H-M   'P 1'
#
loop_
_entity.id
_entity.type
_entity.pdbx_description
1 polymer ?
#
loop_
_entity_poly.entity_id
_entity_poly.type
_entity_poly.pdbx_seq_one_letter_code
_entity_poly.pdbx_strand_id
1 'polypeptide(L)'
;MLLKTCCKGVNLVQKNELKSGVILSYINLGLGMIIPFVYTPIMLRMLGQAEYGLFSLASSAVSYLSLLSFGFGSTIIRYIAKYRAEGDLESEEKTFGFFLVLYSVLAVLVLLCGTIIANNIEPIFHRGLSDEELKKMKILVMIMTINSAMSFPISVFSSMVTAHEKYIFRKLVDMFSTVLAPIANLVALYLGYGSVGMSVAATVVQFIMLPLNVGYCYKKLKIKPVIAKLPMHLIKEMLGFSAFIFIGSIVDMLFWSTDKVILGMLSGSVAVAVYNVGSTFNNMVMNLSTSISGVLTPRVTGMVVTKAAKEELTELFIRIGRLQFIIIALIVSGFIVFGQAFINLWAGSDYADAYWIAILTMFPLCVPLIQNMGLTIVVAQNKHQFRSTVYLIIAIVNVITTYLTVPHWGIYGAAVCTCISYIIGQGLVMNVYYYKVTGINIPLFWKNILGMTVIPAGMAIIGVIAKKHFIIKDWITFLGCVIVFSGVYVILMYRFSFSEYEKNLFSEPLKRTFKRNSST
;
A
#
# COMPACT_ATOMS: atom_id res chain seq x y z
N MET A 1 -28.33 -2.37 -2.82
CA MET A 1 -29.19 -3.06 -1.84
C MET A 1 -28.47 -3.40 -0.52
N LEU A 2 -27.14 -3.55 -0.49
CA LEU A 2 -26.33 -3.88 0.70
C LEU A 2 -26.24 -2.77 1.76
N LEU A 3 -26.45 -1.51 1.42
CA LEU A 3 -26.47 -0.39 2.37
C LEU A 3 -27.76 -0.28 3.19
N LYS A 4 -28.84 -1.01 2.84
CA LYS A 4 -30.11 -0.95 3.56
C LYS A 4 -30.17 -1.85 4.81
N THR A 5 -29.35 -2.89 4.89
CA THR A 5 -29.45 -3.89 5.97
C THR A 5 -28.58 -3.54 7.21
N CYS A 6 -27.49 -2.78 7.02
CA CYS A 6 -26.63 -2.32 8.12
C CYS A 6 -27.15 -1.08 8.88
N CYS A 7 -28.24 -0.48 8.45
CA CYS A 7 -28.66 0.86 8.90
C CYS A 7 -29.94 0.90 9.76
N LYS A 8 -30.38 -0.21 10.33
CA LYS A 8 -31.47 -0.19 11.33
C LYS A 8 -30.88 0.25 12.70
N GLY A 9 -30.86 1.56 12.94
CA GLY A 9 -30.41 2.16 14.20
C GLY A 9 -29.47 3.38 14.06
N VAL A 10 -29.06 3.72 12.84
CA VAL A 10 -28.14 4.85 12.60
C VAL A 10 -28.93 6.13 12.31
N ASN A 11 -28.67 7.21 13.05
CA ASN A 11 -29.24 8.54 12.81
C ASN A 11 -28.94 9.01 11.38
N LEU A 12 -29.86 9.78 10.77
CA LEU A 12 -29.75 10.31 9.41
C LEU A 12 -28.43 11.06 9.16
N VAL A 13 -27.90 11.74 10.18
CA VAL A 13 -26.61 12.44 10.12
C VAL A 13 -25.44 11.47 10.00
N GLN A 14 -25.40 10.40 10.78
CA GLN A 14 -24.38 9.33 10.69
C GLN A 14 -24.42 8.60 9.33
N LYS A 15 -25.61 8.42 8.78
CA LYS A 15 -25.78 7.79 7.46
C LYS A 15 -25.23 8.64 6.33
N ASN A 16 -25.33 9.97 6.43
CA ASN A 16 -24.75 10.90 5.47
C ASN A 16 -23.23 10.97 5.61
N GLU A 17 -22.69 11.01 6.83
CA GLU A 17 -21.26 10.95 7.12
C GLU A 17 -20.62 9.69 6.51
N LEU A 18 -21.24 8.51 6.70
CA LEU A 18 -20.72 7.25 6.16
C LEU A 18 -20.73 7.23 4.62
N LYS A 19 -21.84 7.65 3.98
CA LYS A 19 -21.94 7.70 2.51
C LYS A 19 -20.94 8.67 1.90
N SER A 20 -20.86 9.88 2.45
CA SER A 20 -19.92 10.88 1.98
C SER A 20 -18.48 10.46 2.24
N GLY A 21 -18.20 9.81 3.38
CA GLY A 21 -16.90 9.25 3.71
C GLY A 21 -16.45 8.18 2.72
N VAL A 22 -17.36 7.32 2.25
CA VAL A 22 -17.08 6.31 1.22
C VAL A 22 -16.74 6.98 -0.12
N ILE A 23 -17.53 7.95 -0.57
CA ILE A 23 -17.28 8.69 -1.82
C ILE A 23 -15.92 9.39 -1.75
N LEU A 24 -15.65 10.12 -0.66
CA LEU A 24 -14.37 10.79 -0.45
C LEU A 24 -13.21 9.80 -0.38
N SER A 25 -13.42 8.57 0.12
CA SER A 25 -12.39 7.53 0.12
C SER A 25 -12.00 7.09 -1.30
N TYR A 26 -12.98 6.95 -2.22
CA TYR A 26 -12.68 6.65 -3.63
C TYR A 26 -12.01 7.83 -4.34
N ILE A 27 -12.42 9.06 -4.06
CA ILE A 27 -11.76 10.27 -4.59
C ILE A 27 -10.31 10.32 -4.08
N ASN A 28 -10.09 10.11 -2.79
CA ASN A 28 -8.75 10.10 -2.20
C ASN A 28 -7.86 8.98 -2.79
N LEU A 29 -8.44 7.81 -3.04
CA LEU A 29 -7.75 6.71 -3.73
C LEU A 29 -7.36 7.12 -5.16
N GLY A 30 -8.25 7.75 -5.90
CA GLY A 30 -7.95 8.28 -7.24
C GLY A 30 -6.85 9.34 -7.21
N LEU A 31 -6.92 10.31 -6.30
CA LEU A 31 -5.88 11.30 -6.10
C LEU A 31 -4.53 10.66 -5.71
N GLY A 32 -4.56 9.66 -4.81
CA GLY A 32 -3.38 8.91 -4.39
C GLY A 32 -2.71 8.09 -5.50
N MET A 33 -3.43 7.81 -6.60
CA MET A 33 -2.86 7.17 -7.79
C MET A 33 -2.43 8.18 -8.85
N ILE A 34 -3.26 9.18 -9.15
CA ILE A 34 -3.01 10.14 -10.23
C ILE A 34 -1.89 11.11 -9.87
N ILE A 35 -1.89 11.65 -8.64
CA ILE A 35 -0.91 12.66 -8.24
C ILE A 35 0.52 12.10 -8.28
N PRO A 36 0.85 10.94 -7.65
CA PRO A 36 2.20 10.36 -7.78
C PRO A 36 2.55 10.03 -9.24
N PHE A 37 1.58 9.59 -10.04
CA PHE A 37 1.81 9.27 -11.44
C PHE A 37 2.29 10.50 -12.26
N VAL A 38 1.73 11.68 -12.00
CA VAL A 38 2.12 12.94 -12.66
C VAL A 38 3.33 13.58 -11.98
N TYR A 39 3.39 13.54 -10.66
CA TYR A 39 4.44 14.18 -9.86
C TYR A 39 5.79 13.49 -10.01
N THR A 40 5.82 12.15 -9.97
CA THR A 40 7.08 11.39 -9.93
C THR A 40 7.99 11.66 -11.15
N PRO A 41 7.53 11.65 -12.40
CA PRO A 41 8.41 11.93 -13.54
C PRO A 41 9.01 13.34 -13.52
N ILE A 42 8.26 14.33 -13.03
CA ILE A 42 8.74 15.70 -12.87
C ILE A 42 9.88 15.71 -11.84
N MET A 43 9.63 15.09 -10.69
CA MET A 43 10.60 14.96 -9.60
C MET A 43 11.88 14.23 -10.06
N LEU A 44 11.74 13.11 -10.79
CA LEU A 44 12.89 12.34 -11.30
C LEU A 44 13.77 13.18 -12.24
N ARG A 45 13.16 13.95 -13.13
CA ARG A 45 13.89 14.81 -14.07
C ARG A 45 14.58 15.98 -13.37
N MET A 46 13.98 16.53 -12.31
CA MET A 46 14.55 17.67 -11.57
C MET A 46 15.67 17.25 -10.62
N LEU A 47 15.55 16.10 -9.96
CA LEU A 47 16.56 15.60 -9.02
C LEU A 47 17.72 14.87 -9.73
N GLY A 48 17.43 14.16 -10.82
CA GLY A 48 18.35 13.17 -11.38
C GLY A 48 18.39 11.88 -10.57
N GLN A 49 19.07 10.86 -11.11
CA GLN A 49 19.05 9.50 -10.58
C GLN A 49 19.69 9.39 -9.20
N ALA A 50 20.91 9.91 -9.04
CA ALA A 50 21.66 9.77 -7.79
C ALA A 50 20.93 10.42 -6.61
N GLU A 51 20.44 11.66 -6.79
CA GLU A 51 19.77 12.39 -5.72
C GLU A 51 18.40 11.80 -5.37
N TYR A 52 17.64 11.33 -6.35
CA TYR A 52 16.40 10.60 -6.11
C TYR A 52 16.64 9.28 -5.37
N GLY A 53 17.70 8.56 -5.75
CA GLY A 53 18.12 7.34 -5.07
C GLY A 53 18.49 7.58 -3.62
N LEU A 54 19.25 8.62 -3.36
CA LEU A 54 19.64 9.04 -2.01
C LEU A 54 18.41 9.41 -1.15
N PHE A 55 17.47 10.18 -1.72
CA PHE A 55 16.20 10.50 -1.07
C PHE A 55 15.38 9.24 -0.74
N SER A 56 15.29 8.31 -1.69
CA SER A 56 14.56 7.04 -1.50
C SER A 56 15.23 6.14 -0.47
N LEU A 57 16.56 6.12 -0.43
CA LEU A 57 17.34 5.38 0.55
C LEU A 57 17.13 5.94 1.96
N ALA A 58 17.25 7.26 2.12
CA ALA A 58 17.01 7.95 3.39
C ALA A 58 15.57 7.71 3.90
N SER A 59 14.59 7.81 3.00
CA SER A 59 13.20 7.50 3.31
C SER A 59 13.01 6.05 3.77
N SER A 60 13.66 5.09 3.10
CA SER A 60 13.61 3.68 3.47
C SER A 60 14.26 3.41 4.82
N ALA A 61 15.40 4.05 5.12
CA ALA A 61 16.07 3.93 6.42
C ALA A 61 15.22 4.51 7.57
N VAL A 62 14.61 5.69 7.35
CA VAL A 62 13.75 6.33 8.36
C VAL A 62 12.42 5.58 8.54
N SER A 63 11.92 4.89 7.51
CA SER A 63 10.67 4.14 7.61
C SER A 63 10.70 3.06 8.70
N TYR A 64 11.87 2.50 9.04
CA TYR A 64 12.02 1.56 10.17
C TYR A 64 11.63 2.17 11.52
N LEU A 65 11.76 3.48 11.69
CA LEU A 65 11.33 4.17 12.91
C LEU A 65 9.81 4.10 13.14
N SER A 66 9.02 3.90 12.08
CA SER A 66 7.58 3.72 12.19
C SER A 66 7.18 2.45 12.97
N LEU A 67 8.08 1.44 13.05
CA LEU A 67 7.87 0.25 13.85
C LEU A 67 7.72 0.57 15.34
N LEU A 68 8.31 1.66 15.81
CA LEU A 68 8.15 2.13 17.20
C LEU A 68 6.71 2.53 17.54
N SER A 69 5.81 2.65 16.55
CA SER A 69 4.38 2.84 16.80
C SER A 69 3.68 1.60 17.36
N PHE A 70 4.32 0.42 17.28
CA PHE A 70 3.78 -0.88 17.71
C PHE A 70 2.36 -1.19 17.20
N GLY A 71 1.91 -0.52 16.13
CA GLY A 71 0.56 -0.71 15.60
C GLY A 71 -0.58 -0.18 16.50
N PHE A 72 -0.27 0.65 17.49
CA PHE A 72 -1.27 1.17 18.45
C PHE A 72 -2.36 2.04 17.80
N GLY A 73 -2.17 2.55 16.60
CA GLY A 73 -3.21 3.35 15.91
C GLY A 73 -4.56 2.64 15.86
N SER A 74 -4.58 1.36 15.49
CA SER A 74 -5.80 0.54 15.48
C SER A 74 -6.33 0.28 16.89
N THR A 75 -5.46 0.16 17.88
CA THR A 75 -5.80 -0.01 19.28
C THR A 75 -6.51 1.23 19.83
N ILE A 76 -5.98 2.42 19.54
CA ILE A 76 -6.62 3.69 19.92
C ILE A 76 -8.04 3.75 19.39
N ILE A 77 -8.23 3.51 18.09
CA ILE A 77 -9.56 3.54 17.46
C ILE A 77 -10.51 2.57 18.14
N ARG A 78 -10.06 1.34 18.42
CA ARG A 78 -10.89 0.29 19.03
C ARG A 78 -11.36 0.66 20.43
N TYR A 79 -10.45 1.10 21.31
CA TYR A 79 -10.80 1.40 22.70
C TYR A 79 -11.59 2.70 22.85
N ILE A 80 -11.25 3.74 22.09
CA ILE A 80 -12.03 4.97 22.06
C ILE A 80 -13.44 4.70 21.55
N ALA A 81 -13.62 3.95 20.46
CA ALA A 81 -14.94 3.58 19.95
C ALA A 81 -15.75 2.76 20.96
N LYS A 82 -15.09 1.87 21.74
CA LYS A 82 -15.71 1.09 22.81
C LYS A 82 -16.27 2.00 23.90
N TYR A 83 -15.43 2.85 24.52
CA TYR A 83 -15.85 3.74 25.61
C TYR A 83 -16.92 4.75 25.16
N ARG A 84 -16.79 5.24 23.93
CA ARG A 84 -17.84 6.09 23.33
C ARG A 84 -19.17 5.34 23.19
N ALA A 85 -19.17 4.07 22.78
CA ALA A 85 -20.39 3.27 22.68
C ALA A 85 -21.01 2.96 24.06
N GLU A 86 -20.17 2.85 25.09
CA GLU A 86 -20.59 2.67 26.50
C GLU A 86 -21.03 3.99 27.15
N GLY A 87 -20.77 5.15 26.51
CA GLY A 87 -21.09 6.48 27.07
C GLY A 87 -20.13 6.93 28.17
N ASP A 88 -18.98 6.26 28.31
CA ASP A 88 -17.97 6.50 29.34
C ASP A 88 -16.95 7.54 28.86
N LEU A 89 -17.30 8.81 28.97
CA LEU A 89 -16.44 9.95 28.58
C LEU A 89 -15.15 9.99 29.41
N GLU A 90 -15.22 9.61 30.68
CA GLU A 90 -14.04 9.66 31.56
C GLU A 90 -12.96 8.67 31.11
N SER A 91 -13.34 7.43 30.82
CA SER A 91 -12.43 6.41 30.30
C SER A 91 -11.93 6.75 28.89
N GLU A 92 -12.75 7.40 28.06
CA GLU A 92 -12.36 7.90 26.76
C GLU A 92 -11.27 8.95 26.87
N GLU A 93 -11.45 10.01 27.70
CA GLU A 93 -10.48 11.09 27.90
C GLU A 93 -9.18 10.60 28.56
N LYS A 94 -9.25 9.66 29.51
CA LYS A 94 -8.09 9.01 30.12
C LYS A 94 -7.29 8.19 29.09
N THR A 95 -7.98 7.44 28.24
CA THR A 95 -7.35 6.64 27.18
C THR A 95 -6.70 7.55 26.15
N PHE A 96 -7.36 8.63 25.75
CA PHE A 96 -6.78 9.65 24.87
C PHE A 96 -5.52 10.26 25.47
N GLY A 97 -5.55 10.69 26.73
CA GLY A 97 -4.40 11.25 27.44
C GLY A 97 -3.25 10.28 27.55
N PHE A 98 -3.53 9.00 27.89
CA PHE A 98 -2.52 7.96 27.97
C PHE A 98 -1.79 7.75 26.63
N PHE A 99 -2.52 7.59 25.54
CA PHE A 99 -1.91 7.40 24.23
C PHE A 99 -1.17 8.65 23.74
N LEU A 100 -1.66 9.84 24.08
CA LEU A 100 -0.95 11.07 23.73
C LEU A 100 0.41 11.15 24.43
N VAL A 101 0.48 10.82 25.72
CA VAL A 101 1.75 10.76 26.46
C VAL A 101 2.63 9.66 25.89
N LEU A 102 2.10 8.44 25.69
CA LEU A 102 2.85 7.31 25.14
C LEU A 102 3.47 7.67 23.77
N TYR A 103 2.69 8.23 22.86
CA TYR A 103 3.17 8.60 21.52
C TYR A 103 4.11 9.81 21.54
N SER A 104 4.00 10.70 22.53
CA SER A 104 4.98 11.77 22.73
C SER A 104 6.32 11.20 23.20
N VAL A 105 6.32 10.22 24.11
CA VAL A 105 7.53 9.50 24.53
C VAL A 105 8.13 8.72 23.37
N LEU A 106 7.30 8.03 22.56
CA LEU A 106 7.75 7.31 21.37
C LEU A 106 8.32 8.29 20.32
N ALA A 107 7.77 9.49 20.16
CA ALA A 107 8.33 10.52 19.29
C ALA A 107 9.73 10.94 19.71
N VAL A 108 9.97 11.10 21.02
CA VAL A 108 11.33 11.36 21.54
C VAL A 108 12.26 10.17 21.27
N LEU A 109 11.77 8.95 21.45
CA LEU A 109 12.54 7.74 21.12
C LEU A 109 12.88 7.65 19.63
N VAL A 110 11.95 8.02 18.75
CA VAL A 110 12.18 8.13 17.30
C VAL A 110 13.29 9.14 17.01
N LEU A 111 13.27 10.31 17.65
CA LEU A 111 14.34 11.31 17.50
C LEU A 111 15.71 10.77 17.94
N LEU A 112 15.75 10.07 19.07
CA LEU A 112 17.00 9.44 19.56
C LEU A 112 17.49 8.36 18.59
N CYS A 113 16.64 7.42 18.19
CA CYS A 113 17.01 6.35 17.25
C CYS A 113 17.42 6.91 15.89
N GLY A 114 16.69 7.90 15.37
CA GLY A 114 17.02 8.53 14.11
C GLY A 114 18.34 9.30 14.16
N THR A 115 18.65 9.95 15.27
CA THR A 115 19.95 10.59 15.50
C THR A 115 21.09 9.55 15.55
N ILE A 116 20.85 8.40 16.18
CA ILE A 116 21.81 7.29 16.18
C ILE A 116 22.03 6.79 14.75
N ILE A 117 20.96 6.56 13.96
CA ILE A 117 21.07 6.18 12.55
C ILE A 117 21.87 7.22 11.78
N ALA A 118 21.54 8.51 11.91
CA ALA A 118 22.21 9.61 11.21
C ALA A 118 23.70 9.70 11.53
N ASN A 119 24.11 9.40 12.75
CA ASN A 119 25.52 9.41 13.14
C ASN A 119 26.27 8.14 12.71
N ASN A 120 25.56 7.05 12.38
CA ASN A 120 26.17 5.80 11.92
C ASN A 120 25.96 5.58 10.39
N ILE A 121 25.61 6.60 9.64
CA ILE A 121 25.44 6.50 8.17
C ILE A 121 26.74 6.12 7.49
N GLU A 122 27.85 6.77 7.85
CA GLU A 122 29.15 6.54 7.23
C GLU A 122 29.63 5.09 7.36
N PRO A 123 29.72 4.47 8.57
CA PRO A 123 30.15 3.08 8.68
C PRO A 123 29.20 2.09 7.98
N ILE A 124 27.91 2.44 7.82
CA ILE A 124 26.92 1.55 7.19
C ILE A 124 26.98 1.64 5.65
N PHE A 125 27.12 2.85 5.09
CA PHE A 125 26.93 3.10 3.66
C PHE A 125 28.23 3.50 2.92
N HIS A 126 29.38 3.54 3.57
CA HIS A 126 30.69 3.95 2.97
C HIS A 126 31.07 3.15 1.72
N ARG A 127 30.56 1.91 1.55
CA ARG A 127 30.85 1.09 0.36
C ARG A 127 30.05 1.48 -0.85
N GLY A 128 28.84 2.02 -0.65
CA GLY A 128 27.90 2.30 -1.75
C GLY A 128 27.76 3.79 -2.07
N LEU A 129 28.11 4.69 -1.15
CA LEU A 129 27.89 6.12 -1.28
C LEU A 129 29.22 6.90 -1.24
N SER A 130 29.29 7.98 -2.01
CA SER A 130 30.38 8.95 -1.96
C SER A 130 30.31 9.80 -0.68
N ASP A 131 31.42 10.46 -0.32
CA ASP A 131 31.49 11.33 0.86
C ASP A 131 30.47 12.49 0.83
N GLU A 132 30.17 13.02 -0.35
CA GLU A 132 29.17 14.05 -0.54
C GLU A 132 27.74 13.49 -0.32
N GLU A 133 27.46 12.30 -0.85
CA GLU A 133 26.20 11.61 -0.65
C GLU A 133 25.98 11.22 0.81
N LEU A 134 27.02 10.78 1.52
CA LEU A 134 26.98 10.46 2.95
C LEU A 134 26.60 11.68 3.79
N LYS A 135 27.22 12.83 3.52
CA LYS A 135 26.88 14.10 4.21
C LYS A 135 25.43 14.51 3.93
N LYS A 136 24.98 14.43 2.67
CA LYS A 136 23.62 14.77 2.28
C LYS A 136 22.61 13.80 2.87
N MET A 137 22.91 12.50 2.89
CA MET A 137 22.08 11.46 3.52
C MET A 137 21.88 11.71 5.00
N LYS A 138 22.93 12.13 5.72
CA LYS A 138 22.83 12.49 7.15
C LYS A 138 21.81 13.61 7.38
N ILE A 139 21.85 14.66 6.55
CA ILE A 139 20.89 15.76 6.63
C ILE A 139 19.46 15.27 6.32
N LEU A 140 19.28 14.48 5.26
CA LEU A 140 17.99 13.92 4.88
C LEU A 140 17.39 13.05 5.99
N VAL A 141 18.20 12.13 6.56
CA VAL A 141 17.76 11.26 7.67
C VAL A 141 17.35 12.08 8.88
N MET A 142 18.11 13.13 9.26
CA MET A 142 17.75 14.01 10.37
C MET A 142 16.40 14.71 10.16
N ILE A 143 16.19 15.34 8.99
CA ILE A 143 14.94 16.05 8.67
C ILE A 143 13.77 15.05 8.62
N MET A 144 13.94 13.92 7.95
CA MET A 144 12.91 12.89 7.85
C MET A 144 12.60 12.25 9.21
N THR A 145 13.58 12.16 10.11
CA THR A 145 13.38 11.70 11.49
C THR A 145 12.49 12.67 12.26
N ILE A 146 12.69 13.98 12.12
CA ILE A 146 11.82 15.00 12.72
C ILE A 146 10.40 14.87 12.18
N ASN A 147 10.26 14.71 10.87
CA ASN A 147 8.96 14.48 10.22
C ASN A 147 8.27 13.22 10.78
N SER A 148 9.02 12.12 10.88
CA SER A 148 8.52 10.85 11.44
C SER A 148 8.10 11.02 12.90
N ALA A 149 8.91 11.65 13.74
CA ALA A 149 8.59 11.89 15.16
C ALA A 149 7.30 12.69 15.33
N MET A 150 7.09 13.72 14.49
CA MET A 150 5.86 14.51 14.52
C MET A 150 4.62 13.72 14.12
N SER A 151 4.76 12.72 13.26
CA SER A 151 3.65 11.88 12.83
C SER A 151 3.01 11.09 13.99
N PHE A 152 3.76 10.82 15.06
CA PHE A 152 3.29 10.05 16.21
C PHE A 152 2.15 10.79 16.94
N PRO A 153 2.34 11.96 17.55
CA PRO A 153 1.24 12.67 18.21
C PRO A 153 0.09 13.01 17.26
N ILE A 154 0.38 13.33 15.98
CA ILE A 154 -0.66 13.58 14.98
C ILE A 154 -1.55 12.35 14.79
N SER A 155 -0.97 11.15 14.79
CA SER A 155 -1.72 9.90 14.61
C SER A 155 -2.72 9.64 15.74
N VAL A 156 -2.43 10.08 16.97
CA VAL A 156 -3.36 9.96 18.11
C VAL A 156 -4.60 10.81 17.87
N PHE A 157 -4.42 12.10 17.52
CA PHE A 157 -5.54 12.98 17.20
C PHE A 157 -6.35 12.48 16.00
N SER A 158 -5.68 11.99 14.98
CA SER A 158 -6.35 11.46 13.79
C SER A 158 -7.11 10.15 14.08
N SER A 159 -6.59 9.31 14.96
CA SER A 159 -7.30 8.10 15.44
C SER A 159 -8.53 8.45 16.26
N MET A 160 -8.46 9.52 17.06
CA MET A 160 -9.59 10.09 17.81
C MET A 160 -10.72 10.51 16.86
N VAL A 161 -10.39 11.28 15.81
CA VAL A 161 -11.35 11.70 14.78
C VAL A 161 -12.00 10.49 14.10
N THR A 162 -11.23 9.46 13.79
CA THR A 162 -11.71 8.23 13.15
C THR A 162 -12.63 7.43 14.07
N ALA A 163 -12.28 7.31 15.36
CA ALA A 163 -13.10 6.62 16.37
C ALA A 163 -14.45 7.33 16.60
N HIS A 164 -14.52 8.64 16.36
CA HIS A 164 -15.76 9.43 16.39
C HIS A 164 -16.54 9.38 15.07
N GLU A 165 -16.15 8.52 14.12
CA GLU A 165 -16.81 8.37 12.82
C GLU A 165 -16.89 9.66 11.99
N LYS A 166 -15.99 10.63 12.25
CA LYS A 166 -15.91 11.88 11.49
C LYS A 166 -15.14 11.70 10.19
N TYR A 167 -15.64 10.79 9.36
CA TYR A 167 -14.97 10.35 8.13
C TYR A 167 -14.79 11.48 7.11
N ILE A 168 -15.75 12.42 7.01
CA ILE A 168 -15.65 13.55 6.07
C ILE A 168 -14.43 14.39 6.41
N PHE A 169 -14.30 14.85 7.66
CA PHE A 169 -13.15 15.67 8.06
C PHE A 169 -11.83 14.91 7.86
N ARG A 170 -11.78 13.65 8.31
CA ARG A 170 -10.58 12.81 8.16
C ARG A 170 -10.15 12.70 6.71
N LYS A 171 -11.08 12.41 5.80
CA LYS A 171 -10.78 12.27 4.37
C LYS A 171 -10.39 13.58 3.70
N LEU A 172 -11.00 14.70 4.11
CA LEU A 172 -10.60 16.03 3.60
C LEU A 172 -9.16 16.38 4.03
N VAL A 173 -8.77 16.10 5.28
CA VAL A 173 -7.39 16.31 5.75
C VAL A 173 -6.41 15.40 4.98
N ASP A 174 -6.76 14.11 4.75
CA ASP A 174 -5.94 13.20 3.96
C ASP A 174 -5.78 13.71 2.52
N MET A 175 -6.88 14.14 1.86
CA MET A 175 -6.85 14.69 0.50
C MET A 175 -6.03 15.97 0.42
N PHE A 176 -6.18 16.88 1.41
CA PHE A 176 -5.42 18.11 1.47
C PHE A 176 -3.91 17.82 1.58
N SER A 177 -3.51 16.87 2.43
CA SER A 177 -2.12 16.43 2.54
C SER A 177 -1.62 15.80 1.23
N THR A 178 -2.44 14.93 0.59
CA THR A 178 -2.11 14.24 -0.66
C THR A 178 -1.85 15.21 -1.82
N VAL A 179 -2.53 16.35 -1.84
CA VAL A 179 -2.34 17.40 -2.86
C VAL A 179 -1.24 18.39 -2.47
N LEU A 180 -1.23 18.84 -1.20
CA LEU A 180 -0.32 19.89 -0.75
C LEU A 180 1.15 19.43 -0.72
N ALA A 181 1.42 18.18 -0.30
CA ALA A 181 2.79 17.70 -0.18
C ALA A 181 3.54 17.66 -1.52
N PRO A 182 3.00 17.08 -2.63
CA PRO A 182 3.64 17.15 -3.93
C PRO A 182 3.82 18.57 -4.47
N ILE A 183 2.84 19.47 -4.24
CA ILE A 183 2.96 20.87 -4.65
C ILE A 183 4.11 21.55 -3.90
N ALA A 184 4.18 21.40 -2.58
CA ALA A 184 5.25 21.97 -1.76
C ALA A 184 6.62 21.40 -2.17
N ASN A 185 6.69 20.11 -2.48
CA ASN A 185 7.90 19.47 -2.97
C ASN A 185 8.33 20.03 -4.34
N LEU A 186 7.39 20.22 -5.29
CA LEU A 186 7.71 20.81 -6.59
C LEU A 186 8.20 22.26 -6.46
N VAL A 187 7.59 23.03 -5.56
CA VAL A 187 8.06 24.40 -5.27
C VAL A 187 9.49 24.38 -4.74
N ALA A 188 9.79 23.49 -3.77
CA ALA A 188 11.13 23.33 -3.23
C ALA A 188 12.16 22.93 -4.30
N LEU A 189 11.78 22.03 -5.21
CA LEU A 189 12.60 21.61 -6.35
C LEU A 189 12.83 22.75 -7.34
N TYR A 190 11.77 23.49 -7.69
CA TYR A 190 11.88 24.63 -8.60
C TYR A 190 12.79 25.74 -8.06
N LEU A 191 12.80 25.94 -6.75
CA LEU A 191 13.70 26.88 -6.07
C LEU A 191 15.14 26.35 -5.94
N GLY A 192 15.45 25.15 -6.44
CA GLY A 192 16.80 24.57 -6.45
C GLY A 192 17.26 23.93 -5.14
N TYR A 193 16.36 23.73 -4.16
CA TYR A 193 16.73 23.14 -2.87
C TYR A 193 16.88 21.61 -2.90
N GLY A 194 16.61 20.95 -4.03
CA GLY A 194 16.80 19.52 -4.23
C GLY A 194 16.02 18.63 -3.24
N SER A 195 16.56 17.47 -2.92
CA SER A 195 15.96 16.48 -2.02
C SER A 195 15.85 16.97 -0.56
N VAL A 196 16.77 17.82 -0.12
CA VAL A 196 16.75 18.44 1.21
C VAL A 196 15.54 19.37 1.31
N GLY A 197 15.32 20.23 0.30
CA GLY A 197 14.16 21.11 0.22
C GLY A 197 12.84 20.35 0.24
N MET A 198 12.75 19.22 -0.48
CA MET A 198 11.57 18.34 -0.44
C MET A 198 11.31 17.79 0.97
N SER A 199 12.36 17.35 1.68
CA SER A 199 12.22 16.83 3.03
C SER A 199 11.75 17.90 4.01
N VAL A 200 12.26 19.13 3.87
CA VAL A 200 11.80 20.28 4.66
C VAL A 200 10.35 20.63 4.32
N ALA A 201 9.99 20.68 3.03
CA ALA A 201 8.63 20.97 2.58
C ALA A 201 7.62 19.95 3.13
N ALA A 202 7.96 18.66 3.08
CA ALA A 202 7.13 17.60 3.68
C ALA A 202 6.96 17.78 5.19
N THR A 203 8.02 18.19 5.89
CA THR A 203 7.97 18.49 7.33
C THR A 203 7.08 19.69 7.62
N VAL A 204 7.16 20.77 6.83
CA VAL A 204 6.27 21.94 6.96
C VAL A 204 4.80 21.55 6.74
N VAL A 205 4.51 20.72 5.72
CA VAL A 205 3.15 20.21 5.52
C VAL A 205 2.65 19.45 6.76
N GLN A 206 3.51 18.62 7.35
CA GLN A 206 3.17 17.88 8.57
C GLN A 206 2.88 18.84 9.76
N PHE A 207 3.65 19.93 9.89
CA PHE A 207 3.37 20.98 10.88
C PHE A 207 2.00 21.64 10.67
N ILE A 208 1.55 21.80 9.43
CA ILE A 208 0.21 22.35 9.12
C ILE A 208 -0.90 21.35 9.50
N MET A 209 -0.66 20.02 9.34
CA MET A 209 -1.64 18.99 9.67
C MET A 209 -1.88 18.88 11.18
N LEU A 210 -0.90 19.18 12.02
CA LEU A 210 -1.02 19.08 13.48
C LEU A 210 -2.13 19.98 14.03
N PRO A 211 -2.10 21.30 13.84
CA PRO A 211 -3.13 22.20 14.39
C PRO A 211 -4.51 21.92 13.80
N LEU A 212 -4.63 21.42 12.58
CA LEU A 212 -5.92 21.03 11.98
C LEU A 212 -6.56 19.87 12.78
N ASN A 213 -5.80 18.81 13.05
CA ASN A 213 -6.30 17.67 13.81
C ASN A 213 -6.55 18.01 15.28
N VAL A 214 -5.62 18.73 15.92
CA VAL A 214 -5.75 19.21 17.30
C VAL A 214 -6.96 20.12 17.44
N GLY A 215 -7.06 21.15 16.59
CA GLY A 215 -8.17 22.10 16.62
C GLY A 215 -9.53 21.44 16.42
N TYR A 216 -9.62 20.42 15.59
CA TYR A 216 -10.86 19.67 15.40
C TYR A 216 -11.25 18.89 16.66
N CYS A 217 -10.30 18.19 17.31
CA CYS A 217 -10.55 17.46 18.54
C CYS A 217 -11.05 18.38 19.66
N TYR A 218 -10.37 19.51 19.89
CA TYR A 218 -10.76 20.43 20.97
C TYR A 218 -12.02 21.24 20.67
N LYS A 219 -12.19 21.77 19.45
CA LYS A 219 -13.31 22.67 19.12
C LYS A 219 -14.60 21.96 18.72
N LYS A 220 -14.48 20.84 17.97
CA LYS A 220 -15.64 20.13 17.40
C LYS A 220 -16.02 18.89 18.22
N LEU A 221 -15.06 18.07 18.61
CA LEU A 221 -15.33 16.89 19.44
C LEU A 221 -15.48 17.26 20.91
N LYS A 222 -14.88 18.41 21.34
CA LYS A 222 -14.90 18.90 22.72
C LYS A 222 -14.30 17.92 23.74
N ILE A 223 -13.35 17.10 23.30
CA ILE A 223 -12.68 16.10 24.12
C ILE A 223 -11.29 16.58 24.47
N LYS A 224 -10.92 16.39 25.73
CA LYS A 224 -9.61 16.80 26.26
C LYS A 224 -8.82 15.58 26.73
N PRO A 225 -7.52 15.52 26.47
CA PRO A 225 -6.70 14.45 27.02
C PRO A 225 -6.56 14.62 28.54
N VAL A 226 -6.96 13.63 29.31
CA VAL A 226 -6.76 13.58 30.77
C VAL A 226 -5.60 12.65 31.06
N ILE A 227 -4.52 13.21 31.62
CA ILE A 227 -3.33 12.42 31.98
C ILE A 227 -3.64 11.64 33.27
N ALA A 228 -3.96 10.37 33.12
CA ALA A 228 -4.23 9.48 34.23
C ALA A 228 -3.54 8.12 34.02
N LYS A 229 -3.26 7.42 35.12
CA LYS A 229 -2.74 6.05 35.04
C LYS A 229 -3.87 5.09 34.65
N LEU A 230 -3.69 4.39 33.53
CA LEU A 230 -4.60 3.29 33.17
C LEU A 230 -4.27 2.04 34.01
N PRO A 231 -5.28 1.23 34.31
CA PRO A 231 -5.09 -0.06 34.97
C PRO A 231 -4.15 -0.97 34.16
N MET A 232 -3.21 -1.63 34.83
CA MET A 232 -2.19 -2.45 34.17
C MET A 232 -2.76 -3.58 33.32
N HIS A 233 -3.95 -4.13 33.70
CA HIS A 233 -4.59 -5.17 32.91
C HIS A 233 -5.05 -4.66 31.53
N LEU A 234 -5.54 -3.42 31.44
CA LEU A 234 -5.91 -2.79 30.17
C LEU A 234 -4.68 -2.57 29.28
N ILE A 235 -3.57 -2.10 29.86
CA ILE A 235 -2.31 -1.93 29.12
C ILE A 235 -1.84 -3.27 28.54
N LYS A 236 -1.89 -4.36 29.33
CA LYS A 236 -1.54 -5.71 28.84
C LYS A 236 -2.45 -6.19 27.71
N GLU A 237 -3.76 -5.92 27.82
CA GLU A 237 -4.74 -6.25 26.76
C GLU A 237 -4.45 -5.48 25.48
N MET A 238 -4.21 -4.17 25.59
CA MET A 238 -3.84 -3.29 24.47
C MET A 238 -2.55 -3.74 23.79
N LEU A 239 -1.50 -4.07 24.56
CA LEU A 239 -0.24 -4.59 24.06
C LEU A 239 -0.43 -5.93 23.33
N GLY A 240 -1.20 -6.84 23.90
CA GLY A 240 -1.50 -8.13 23.27
C GLY A 240 -2.19 -7.99 21.92
N PHE A 241 -3.15 -7.07 21.80
CA PHE A 241 -3.78 -6.77 20.51
C PHE A 241 -2.81 -6.15 19.50
N SER A 242 -1.97 -5.22 19.95
CA SER A 242 -1.00 -4.54 19.08
C SER A 242 0.14 -5.43 18.62
N ALA A 243 0.54 -6.44 19.42
CA ALA A 243 1.67 -7.31 19.10
C ALA A 243 1.53 -8.02 17.74
N PHE A 244 0.33 -8.48 17.40
CA PHE A 244 0.08 -9.13 16.11
C PHE A 244 0.18 -8.14 14.94
N ILE A 245 -0.30 -6.90 15.13
CA ILE A 245 -0.18 -5.84 14.13
C ILE A 245 1.29 -5.47 13.94
N PHE A 246 2.04 -5.39 15.02
CA PHE A 246 3.48 -5.10 15.02
C PHE A 246 4.29 -6.14 14.24
N ILE A 247 4.03 -7.44 14.44
CA ILE A 247 4.68 -8.51 13.67
C ILE A 247 4.38 -8.34 12.17
N GLY A 248 3.12 -8.04 11.81
CA GLY A 248 2.75 -7.74 10.44
C GLY A 248 3.55 -6.57 9.86
N SER A 249 3.69 -5.48 10.61
CA SER A 249 4.46 -4.29 10.20
C SER A 249 5.96 -4.59 10.02
N ILE A 250 6.54 -5.46 10.85
CA ILE A 250 7.92 -5.92 10.67
C ILE A 250 8.06 -6.67 9.34
N VAL A 251 7.17 -7.61 9.06
CA VAL A 251 7.20 -8.37 7.82
C VAL A 251 7.09 -7.46 6.60
N ASP A 252 6.13 -6.53 6.61
CA ASP A 252 5.95 -5.57 5.52
C ASP A 252 7.22 -4.72 5.33
N MET A 253 7.83 -4.25 6.42
CA MET A 253 9.05 -3.45 6.36
C MET A 253 10.22 -4.24 5.76
N LEU A 254 10.40 -5.50 6.16
CA LEU A 254 11.44 -6.37 5.62
C LEU A 254 11.27 -6.60 4.12
N PHE A 255 10.05 -6.75 3.63
CA PHE A 255 9.78 -6.94 2.20
C PHE A 255 9.90 -5.66 1.36
N TRP A 256 9.49 -4.50 1.88
CA TRP A 256 9.34 -3.30 1.05
C TRP A 256 10.48 -2.29 1.18
N SER A 257 11.23 -2.32 2.28
CA SER A 257 12.26 -1.31 2.55
C SER A 257 13.67 -1.87 2.58
N THR A 258 13.84 -3.15 2.95
CA THR A 258 15.19 -3.71 3.20
C THR A 258 16.00 -3.83 1.92
N ASP A 259 15.40 -4.22 0.80
CA ASP A 259 16.10 -4.31 -0.49
C ASP A 259 16.79 -3.00 -0.87
N LYS A 260 16.09 -1.85 -0.64
CA LYS A 260 16.63 -0.52 -0.94
C LYS A 260 17.80 -0.16 -0.01
N VAL A 261 17.73 -0.55 1.25
CA VAL A 261 18.81 -0.32 2.22
C VAL A 261 20.03 -1.15 1.84
N ILE A 262 19.86 -2.44 1.52
CA ILE A 262 20.95 -3.32 1.09
C ILE A 262 21.58 -2.81 -0.21
N LEU A 263 20.77 -2.41 -1.19
CA LEU A 263 21.26 -1.81 -2.43
C LEU A 263 22.03 -0.52 -2.17
N GLY A 264 21.56 0.34 -1.27
CA GLY A 264 22.26 1.57 -0.90
C GLY A 264 23.61 1.29 -0.22
N MET A 265 23.68 0.23 0.60
CA MET A 265 24.91 -0.18 1.28
C MET A 265 25.97 -0.76 0.32
N LEU A 266 25.55 -1.47 -0.72
CA LEU A 266 26.44 -2.31 -1.55
C LEU A 266 26.56 -1.84 -3.00
N SER A 267 25.55 -1.15 -3.55
CA SER A 267 25.48 -0.79 -4.98
C SER A 267 25.26 0.71 -5.24
N GLY A 268 24.99 1.50 -4.19
CA GLY A 268 24.89 2.96 -4.28
C GLY A 268 23.50 3.51 -4.58
N SER A 269 23.43 4.84 -4.61
CA SER A 269 22.19 5.62 -4.75
C SER A 269 21.46 5.38 -6.08
N VAL A 270 22.21 5.28 -7.19
CA VAL A 270 21.65 5.04 -8.54
C VAL A 270 20.90 3.69 -8.59
N ALA A 271 21.48 2.63 -7.99
CA ALA A 271 20.83 1.32 -7.90
C ALA A 271 19.50 1.40 -7.13
N VAL A 272 19.49 2.16 -6.03
CA VAL A 272 18.27 2.39 -5.24
C VAL A 272 17.22 3.14 -6.07
N ALA A 273 17.63 4.14 -6.87
CA ALA A 273 16.72 4.89 -7.72
C ALA A 273 16.00 3.99 -8.73
N VAL A 274 16.76 3.18 -9.47
CA VAL A 274 16.22 2.25 -10.48
C VAL A 274 15.30 1.23 -9.83
N TYR A 275 15.72 0.63 -8.71
CA TYR A 275 14.91 -0.34 -7.96
C TYR A 275 13.61 0.28 -7.43
N ASN A 276 13.67 1.51 -6.92
CA ASN A 276 12.50 2.22 -6.40
C ASN A 276 11.49 2.54 -7.51
N VAL A 277 11.95 2.97 -8.69
CA VAL A 277 11.08 3.19 -9.85
C VAL A 277 10.39 1.89 -10.26
N GLY A 278 11.13 0.78 -10.36
CA GLY A 278 10.57 -0.53 -10.69
C GLY A 278 9.52 -0.99 -9.65
N SER A 279 9.83 -0.87 -8.36
CA SER A 279 8.93 -1.29 -7.27
C SER A 279 7.69 -0.40 -7.09
N THR A 280 7.68 0.82 -7.64
CA THR A 280 6.51 1.71 -7.57
C THR A 280 5.28 1.09 -8.24
N PHE A 281 5.46 0.33 -9.31
CA PHE A 281 4.35 -0.33 -10.01
C PHE A 281 3.69 -1.43 -9.17
N ASN A 282 4.42 -2.08 -8.27
CA ASN A 282 3.87 -3.07 -7.35
C ASN A 282 2.80 -2.44 -6.44
N ASN A 283 3.08 -1.24 -5.90
CA ASN A 283 2.14 -0.53 -5.04
C ASN A 283 0.85 -0.15 -5.78
N MET A 284 0.94 0.23 -7.07
CA MET A 284 -0.22 0.57 -7.88
C MET A 284 -1.13 -0.64 -8.07
N VAL A 285 -0.56 -1.80 -8.41
CA VAL A 285 -1.32 -3.05 -8.60
C VAL A 285 -1.90 -3.56 -7.27
N MET A 286 -1.14 -3.46 -6.16
CA MET A 286 -1.62 -3.79 -4.81
C MET A 286 -2.82 -2.94 -4.41
N ASN A 287 -2.74 -1.63 -4.57
CA ASN A 287 -3.82 -0.71 -4.20
C ASN A 287 -5.11 -1.02 -4.97
N LEU A 288 -4.99 -1.39 -6.24
CA LEU A 288 -6.13 -1.78 -7.06
C LEU A 288 -6.78 -3.08 -6.54
N SER A 289 -5.99 -4.12 -6.28
CA SER A 289 -6.48 -5.39 -5.75
C SER A 289 -7.13 -5.25 -4.37
N THR A 290 -6.48 -4.52 -3.45
CA THR A 290 -6.99 -4.31 -2.09
C THR A 290 -8.28 -3.51 -2.07
N SER A 291 -8.46 -2.57 -3.02
CA SER A 291 -9.70 -1.81 -3.16
C SER A 291 -10.89 -2.71 -3.53
N ILE A 292 -10.68 -3.69 -4.40
CA ILE A 292 -11.71 -4.66 -4.78
C ILE A 292 -12.07 -5.57 -3.59
N SER A 293 -11.06 -6.12 -2.91
CA SER A 293 -11.26 -7.03 -1.78
C SER A 293 -11.89 -6.33 -0.59
N GLY A 294 -11.52 -5.08 -0.32
CA GLY A 294 -11.98 -4.30 0.83
C GLY A 294 -13.51 -4.14 0.88
N VAL A 295 -14.14 -3.96 -0.29
CA VAL A 295 -15.60 -3.86 -0.38
C VAL A 295 -16.31 -5.15 0.05
N LEU A 296 -15.69 -6.30 -0.15
CA LEU A 296 -16.27 -7.62 0.10
C LEU A 296 -15.90 -8.21 1.45
N THR A 297 -14.94 -7.61 2.15
CA THR A 297 -14.47 -8.05 3.50
C THR A 297 -15.61 -8.25 4.50
N PRO A 298 -16.58 -7.34 4.68
CA PRO A 298 -17.68 -7.55 5.65
C PRO A 298 -18.55 -8.76 5.31
N ARG A 299 -18.80 -9.01 4.02
CA ARG A 299 -19.59 -10.16 3.55
C ARG A 299 -18.87 -11.47 3.88
N VAL A 300 -17.59 -11.56 3.57
CA VAL A 300 -16.77 -12.77 3.82
C VAL A 300 -16.67 -13.04 5.32
N THR A 301 -16.41 -12.00 6.12
CA THR A 301 -16.37 -12.14 7.58
C THR A 301 -17.71 -12.65 8.12
N GLY A 302 -18.83 -12.12 7.62
CA GLY A 302 -20.17 -12.60 7.97
C GLY A 302 -20.36 -14.09 7.64
N MET A 303 -19.98 -14.53 6.44
CA MET A 303 -20.09 -15.94 6.03
C MET A 303 -19.23 -16.86 6.91
N VAL A 304 -18.02 -16.44 7.27
CA VAL A 304 -17.15 -17.23 8.16
C VAL A 304 -17.76 -17.33 9.57
N VAL A 305 -18.27 -16.23 10.12
CA VAL A 305 -18.91 -16.20 11.46
C VAL A 305 -20.16 -17.08 11.49
N THR A 306 -20.97 -17.06 10.44
CA THR A 306 -22.17 -17.91 10.32
C THR A 306 -21.86 -19.36 9.93
N LYS A 307 -20.57 -19.73 9.86
CA LYS A 307 -20.10 -21.08 9.48
C LYS A 307 -20.67 -21.54 8.13
N ALA A 308 -20.69 -20.66 7.13
CA ALA A 308 -21.08 -21.01 5.78
C ALA A 308 -20.31 -22.24 5.26
N ALA A 309 -20.92 -23.00 4.36
CA ALA A 309 -20.31 -24.19 3.79
C ALA A 309 -18.99 -23.88 3.09
N LYS A 310 -18.03 -24.80 3.13
CA LYS A 310 -16.71 -24.62 2.49
C LYS A 310 -16.82 -24.41 0.98
N GLU A 311 -17.83 -25.00 0.38
CA GLU A 311 -18.17 -24.87 -1.02
C GLU A 311 -18.57 -23.43 -1.39
N GLU A 312 -19.40 -22.79 -0.55
CA GLU A 312 -19.82 -21.39 -0.72
C GLU A 312 -18.64 -20.43 -0.57
N LEU A 313 -17.78 -20.67 0.44
CA LEU A 313 -16.55 -19.87 0.61
C LEU A 313 -15.60 -20.05 -0.56
N THR A 314 -15.46 -21.27 -1.08
CA THR A 314 -14.62 -21.57 -2.26
C THR A 314 -15.18 -20.89 -3.50
N GLU A 315 -16.51 -20.93 -3.72
CA GLU A 315 -17.13 -20.28 -4.87
C GLU A 315 -16.94 -18.76 -4.82
N LEU A 316 -17.13 -18.14 -3.65
CA LEU A 316 -16.88 -16.71 -3.49
C LEU A 316 -15.41 -16.36 -3.71
N PHE A 317 -14.49 -17.16 -3.18
CA PHE A 317 -13.04 -17.01 -3.37
C PHE A 317 -12.67 -17.06 -4.87
N ILE A 318 -13.23 -18.01 -5.62
CA ILE A 318 -13.02 -18.13 -7.06
C ILE A 318 -13.60 -16.91 -7.79
N ARG A 319 -14.83 -16.50 -7.50
CA ARG A 319 -15.48 -15.35 -8.16
C ARG A 319 -14.67 -14.07 -8.00
N ILE A 320 -14.21 -13.80 -6.78
CA ILE A 320 -13.42 -12.58 -6.49
C ILE A 320 -12.04 -12.68 -7.15
N GLY A 321 -11.37 -13.84 -7.04
CA GLY A 321 -10.08 -14.07 -7.66
C GLY A 321 -10.12 -13.92 -9.18
N ARG A 322 -11.19 -14.38 -9.84
CA ARG A 322 -11.39 -14.19 -11.29
C ARG A 322 -11.55 -12.72 -11.67
N LEU A 323 -12.34 -11.95 -10.91
CA LEU A 323 -12.50 -10.51 -11.14
C LEU A 323 -11.17 -9.76 -10.96
N GLN A 324 -10.41 -10.09 -9.92
CA GLN A 324 -9.08 -9.54 -9.72
C GLN A 324 -8.12 -9.94 -10.83
N PHE A 325 -8.15 -11.22 -11.25
CA PHE A 325 -7.32 -11.73 -12.33
C PHE A 325 -7.57 -10.99 -13.66
N ILE A 326 -8.82 -10.72 -14.03
CA ILE A 326 -9.16 -9.99 -15.27
C ILE A 326 -8.42 -8.64 -15.32
N ILE A 327 -8.41 -7.90 -14.20
CA ILE A 327 -7.81 -6.57 -14.15
C ILE A 327 -6.28 -6.66 -14.06
N ILE A 328 -5.77 -7.50 -13.16
CA ILE A 328 -4.33 -7.66 -12.94
C ILE A 328 -3.65 -8.23 -14.19
N ALA A 329 -4.26 -9.21 -14.87
CA ALA A 329 -3.70 -9.81 -16.07
C ALA A 329 -3.65 -8.82 -17.25
N LEU A 330 -4.64 -7.90 -17.37
CA LEU A 330 -4.56 -6.80 -18.33
C LEU A 330 -3.36 -5.90 -18.05
N ILE A 331 -3.17 -5.50 -16.80
CA ILE A 331 -2.05 -4.61 -16.41
C ILE A 331 -0.72 -5.31 -16.65
N VAL A 332 -0.57 -6.55 -16.21
CA VAL A 332 0.69 -7.30 -16.33
C VAL A 332 1.01 -7.61 -17.79
N SER A 333 0.06 -8.11 -18.58
CA SER A 333 0.27 -8.39 -20.00
C SER A 333 0.57 -7.09 -20.79
N GLY A 334 -0.14 -6.01 -20.49
CA GLY A 334 0.14 -4.69 -21.05
C GLY A 334 1.51 -4.16 -20.65
N PHE A 335 1.93 -4.35 -19.39
CA PHE A 335 3.25 -3.94 -18.91
C PHE A 335 4.38 -4.77 -19.53
N ILE A 336 4.19 -6.06 -19.76
CA ILE A 336 5.16 -6.90 -20.49
C ILE A 336 5.40 -6.34 -21.90
N VAL A 337 4.35 -5.90 -22.59
CA VAL A 337 4.46 -5.37 -23.97
C VAL A 337 4.99 -3.94 -23.98
N PHE A 338 4.39 -3.07 -23.20
CA PHE A 338 4.58 -1.61 -23.28
C PHE A 338 5.42 -1.02 -22.14
N GLY A 339 5.74 -1.78 -21.09
CA GLY A 339 6.37 -1.27 -19.88
C GLY A 339 7.73 -0.63 -20.11
N GLN A 340 8.54 -1.17 -21.03
CA GLN A 340 9.83 -0.55 -21.39
C GLN A 340 9.65 0.83 -22.03
N ALA A 341 8.71 0.96 -22.99
CA ALA A 341 8.41 2.24 -23.62
C ALA A 341 7.78 3.22 -22.61
N PHE A 342 6.93 2.70 -21.75
CA PHE A 342 6.32 3.47 -20.66
C PHE A 342 7.38 4.05 -19.71
N ILE A 343 8.32 3.25 -19.21
CA ILE A 343 9.37 3.70 -18.30
C ILE A 343 10.25 4.74 -18.98
N ASN A 344 10.63 4.52 -20.23
CA ASN A 344 11.45 5.49 -20.97
C ASN A 344 10.74 6.83 -21.15
N LEU A 345 9.44 6.83 -21.43
CA LEU A 345 8.65 8.06 -21.57
C LEU A 345 8.37 8.72 -20.20
N TRP A 346 8.11 7.93 -19.17
CA TRP A 346 7.68 8.40 -17.87
C TRP A 346 8.86 8.81 -16.97
N ALA A 347 9.83 7.92 -16.78
CA ALA A 347 10.98 8.14 -15.90
C ALA A 347 12.25 8.60 -16.65
N GLY A 348 12.36 8.27 -17.93
CA GLY A 348 13.55 8.52 -18.75
C GLY A 348 14.33 7.24 -19.04
N SER A 349 15.22 7.32 -20.07
CA SER A 349 16.05 6.20 -20.52
C SER A 349 17.00 5.66 -19.45
N ASP A 350 17.43 6.51 -18.52
CA ASP A 350 18.35 6.16 -17.44
C ASP A 350 17.76 5.14 -16.46
N TYR A 351 16.42 5.00 -16.46
CA TYR A 351 15.68 4.04 -15.64
C TYR A 351 15.25 2.77 -16.41
N ALA A 352 15.86 2.50 -17.56
CA ALA A 352 15.46 1.38 -18.43
C ALA A 352 15.43 0.02 -17.70
N ASP A 353 16.39 -0.23 -16.81
CA ASP A 353 16.46 -1.47 -16.02
C ASP A 353 15.32 -1.64 -15.01
N ALA A 354 14.63 -0.55 -14.64
CA ALA A 354 13.45 -0.60 -13.77
C ALA A 354 12.32 -1.46 -14.36
N TYR A 355 12.29 -1.64 -15.69
CA TYR A 355 11.36 -2.55 -16.36
C TYR A 355 11.50 -3.99 -15.89
N TRP A 356 12.72 -4.50 -15.84
CA TRP A 356 12.98 -5.87 -15.40
C TRP A 356 12.71 -6.05 -13.90
N ILE A 357 13.06 -5.04 -13.10
CA ILE A 357 12.75 -5.03 -11.67
C ILE A 357 11.24 -5.09 -11.45
N ALA A 358 10.48 -4.26 -12.19
CA ALA A 358 9.02 -4.28 -12.11
C ALA A 358 8.43 -5.64 -12.50
N ILE A 359 8.88 -6.27 -13.60
CA ILE A 359 8.39 -7.60 -14.02
C ILE A 359 8.73 -8.66 -12.97
N LEU A 360 9.99 -8.72 -12.52
CA LEU A 360 10.45 -9.74 -11.55
C LEU A 360 9.69 -9.67 -10.23
N THR A 361 9.31 -8.48 -9.79
CA THR A 361 8.60 -8.29 -8.52
C THR A 361 7.08 -8.31 -8.68
N MET A 362 6.52 -7.77 -9.76
CA MET A 362 5.07 -7.67 -10.00
C MET A 362 4.46 -9.02 -10.41
N PHE A 363 5.16 -9.82 -11.23
CA PHE A 363 4.61 -11.09 -11.73
C PHE A 363 4.29 -12.07 -10.60
N PRO A 364 5.21 -12.40 -9.66
CA PRO A 364 4.89 -13.28 -8.54
C PRO A 364 3.88 -12.66 -7.56
N LEU A 365 3.84 -11.33 -7.45
CA LEU A 365 2.88 -10.62 -6.63
C LEU A 365 1.42 -10.80 -7.12
N CYS A 366 1.20 -11.16 -8.39
CA CYS A 366 -0.15 -11.45 -8.90
C CYS A 366 -0.83 -12.58 -8.12
N VAL A 367 -0.08 -13.60 -7.66
CA VAL A 367 -0.64 -14.73 -6.92
C VAL A 367 -1.34 -14.28 -5.62
N PRO A 368 -0.68 -13.59 -4.68
CA PRO A 368 -1.35 -13.11 -3.48
C PRO A 368 -2.45 -12.09 -3.78
N LEU A 369 -2.34 -11.32 -4.85
CA LEU A 369 -3.33 -10.30 -5.18
C LEU A 369 -4.65 -10.91 -5.65
N ILE A 370 -4.62 -11.95 -6.48
CA ILE A 370 -5.84 -12.67 -6.89
C ILE A 370 -6.41 -13.55 -5.77
N GLN A 371 -5.62 -13.84 -4.74
CA GLN A 371 -6.02 -14.60 -3.56
C GLN A 371 -6.22 -13.73 -2.31
N ASN A 372 -6.26 -12.41 -2.46
CA ASN A 372 -6.32 -11.46 -1.33
C ASN A 372 -7.50 -11.72 -0.38
N MET A 373 -8.61 -12.26 -0.89
CA MET A 373 -9.74 -12.66 -0.07
C MET A 373 -9.41 -13.81 0.90
N GLY A 374 -8.42 -14.65 0.58
CA GLY A 374 -7.94 -15.71 1.47
C GLY A 374 -7.39 -15.17 2.79
N LEU A 375 -6.74 -14.00 2.75
CA LEU A 375 -6.31 -13.31 3.95
C LEU A 375 -7.49 -12.96 4.86
N THR A 376 -8.56 -12.42 4.28
CA THR A 376 -9.79 -12.09 5.03
C THR A 376 -10.39 -13.33 5.71
N ILE A 377 -10.43 -14.46 5.00
CA ILE A 377 -10.93 -15.73 5.53
C ILE A 377 -10.04 -16.23 6.68
N VAL A 378 -8.72 -16.20 6.53
CA VAL A 378 -7.76 -16.61 7.57
C VAL A 378 -7.91 -15.76 8.84
N VAL A 379 -8.04 -14.44 8.68
CA VAL A 379 -8.24 -13.51 9.80
C VAL A 379 -9.59 -13.76 10.48
N ALA A 380 -10.66 -13.91 9.70
CA ALA A 380 -11.99 -14.18 10.24
C ALA A 380 -12.09 -15.54 10.97
N GLN A 381 -11.30 -16.55 10.54
CA GLN A 381 -11.18 -17.84 11.23
C GLN A 381 -10.21 -17.81 12.42
N ASN A 382 -9.61 -16.66 12.75
CA ASN A 382 -8.58 -16.50 13.79
C ASN A 382 -7.35 -17.42 13.60
N LYS A 383 -6.96 -17.70 12.34
CA LYS A 383 -5.86 -18.60 11.96
C LYS A 383 -4.66 -17.82 11.35
N HIS A 384 -4.52 -16.55 11.67
CA HIS A 384 -3.49 -15.69 11.08
C HIS A 384 -2.07 -15.91 11.64
N GLN A 385 -1.92 -16.56 12.80
CA GLN A 385 -0.62 -16.77 13.46
C GLN A 385 0.38 -17.51 12.57
N PHE A 386 -0.03 -18.63 11.97
CA PHE A 386 0.83 -19.42 11.07
C PHE A 386 1.35 -18.56 9.91
N ARG A 387 0.46 -17.80 9.27
CA ARG A 387 0.85 -16.92 8.16
C ARG A 387 1.90 -15.90 8.59
N SER A 388 1.69 -15.23 9.73
CA SER A 388 2.63 -14.22 10.25
C SER A 388 4.00 -14.82 10.54
N THR A 389 4.06 -16.02 11.12
CA THR A 389 5.32 -16.73 11.41
C THR A 389 6.04 -17.12 10.13
N VAL A 390 5.33 -17.74 9.18
CA VAL A 390 5.91 -18.14 7.89
C VAL A 390 6.45 -16.95 7.12
N TYR A 391 5.68 -15.86 7.07
CA TYR A 391 6.11 -14.65 6.37
C TYR A 391 7.32 -14.00 7.00
N LEU A 392 7.42 -14.01 8.33
CA LEU A 392 8.60 -13.52 9.02
C LEU A 392 9.85 -14.36 8.67
N ILE A 393 9.72 -15.69 8.65
CA ILE A 393 10.83 -16.57 8.25
C ILE A 393 11.24 -16.28 6.81
N ILE A 394 10.29 -16.19 5.88
CA ILE A 394 10.56 -15.91 4.47
C ILE A 394 11.19 -14.53 4.30
N ALA A 395 10.72 -13.52 5.03
CA ALA A 395 11.30 -12.19 4.99
C ALA A 395 12.75 -12.18 5.48
N ILE A 396 13.07 -12.89 6.56
CA ILE A 396 14.45 -13.03 7.07
C ILE A 396 15.33 -13.74 6.03
N VAL A 397 14.86 -14.84 5.44
CA VAL A 397 15.59 -15.55 4.38
C VAL A 397 15.79 -14.66 3.16
N ASN A 398 14.77 -13.87 2.77
CA ASN A 398 14.88 -12.90 1.69
C ASN A 398 15.99 -11.87 1.97
N VAL A 399 16.03 -11.28 3.17
CA VAL A 399 17.07 -10.30 3.56
C VAL A 399 18.47 -10.92 3.45
N ILE A 400 18.66 -12.13 3.98
CA ILE A 400 19.94 -12.82 3.93
C ILE A 400 20.36 -13.11 2.49
N THR A 401 19.46 -13.68 1.69
CA THR A 401 19.74 -14.01 0.29
C THR A 401 19.98 -12.76 -0.56
N THR A 402 19.23 -11.69 -0.33
CA THR A 402 19.46 -10.38 -1.00
C THR A 402 20.85 -9.83 -0.65
N TYR A 403 21.24 -9.85 0.62
CA TYR A 403 22.57 -9.39 1.03
C TYR A 403 23.71 -10.17 0.37
N LEU A 404 23.54 -11.47 0.17
CA LEU A 404 24.53 -12.35 -0.48
C LEU A 404 24.54 -12.20 -2.02
N THR A 405 23.42 -11.90 -2.64
CA THR A 405 23.29 -11.86 -4.10
C THR A 405 23.57 -10.50 -4.71
N VAL A 406 23.28 -9.40 -3.99
CA VAL A 406 23.48 -8.03 -4.46
C VAL A 406 24.94 -7.73 -4.87
N PRO A 407 26.00 -8.18 -4.17
CA PRO A 407 27.37 -7.97 -4.60
C PRO A 407 27.70 -8.56 -5.99
N HIS A 408 26.98 -9.61 -6.42
CA HIS A 408 27.24 -10.31 -7.67
C HIS A 408 26.30 -9.90 -8.80
N TRP A 409 25.02 -9.63 -8.47
CA TRP A 409 23.96 -9.38 -9.47
C TRP A 409 23.28 -8.01 -9.31
N GLY A 410 23.75 -7.17 -8.40
CA GLY A 410 23.22 -5.82 -8.19
C GLY A 410 21.71 -5.80 -7.96
N ILE A 411 21.02 -4.89 -8.63
CA ILE A 411 19.55 -4.71 -8.54
C ILE A 411 18.76 -5.96 -8.93
N TYR A 412 19.28 -6.75 -9.86
CA TYR A 412 18.63 -8.00 -10.29
C TYR A 412 18.69 -9.07 -9.19
N GLY A 413 19.79 -9.12 -8.41
CA GLY A 413 19.91 -10.01 -7.27
C GLY A 413 18.80 -9.79 -6.25
N ALA A 414 18.56 -8.53 -5.87
CA ALA A 414 17.48 -8.17 -4.96
C ALA A 414 16.10 -8.56 -5.53
N ALA A 415 15.84 -8.23 -6.80
CA ALA A 415 14.55 -8.52 -7.43
C ALA A 415 14.26 -10.03 -7.56
N VAL A 416 15.28 -10.83 -7.91
CA VAL A 416 15.17 -12.30 -8.02
C VAL A 416 14.91 -12.92 -6.64
N CYS A 417 15.61 -12.49 -5.59
CA CYS A 417 15.37 -12.98 -4.23
C CYS A 417 13.94 -12.69 -3.78
N THR A 418 13.45 -11.48 -4.02
CA THR A 418 12.07 -11.09 -3.73
C THR A 418 11.06 -11.89 -4.56
N CYS A 419 11.34 -12.13 -5.85
CA CYS A 419 10.54 -13.00 -6.72
C CYS A 419 10.39 -14.40 -6.14
N ILE A 420 11.50 -15.04 -5.79
CA ILE A 420 11.54 -16.40 -5.23
C ILE A 420 10.79 -16.44 -3.89
N SER A 421 10.99 -15.44 -3.03
CA SER A 421 10.31 -15.32 -1.75
C SER A 421 8.78 -15.26 -1.89
N TYR A 422 8.28 -14.51 -2.88
CA TYR A 422 6.83 -14.47 -3.18
C TYR A 422 6.32 -15.81 -3.73
N ILE A 423 7.06 -16.45 -4.63
CA ILE A 423 6.66 -17.76 -5.19
C ILE A 423 6.59 -18.81 -4.08
N ILE A 424 7.59 -18.89 -3.21
CA ILE A 424 7.62 -19.86 -2.12
C ILE A 424 6.53 -19.51 -1.09
N GLY A 425 6.50 -18.27 -0.59
CA GLY A 425 5.60 -17.87 0.49
C GLY A 425 4.14 -17.85 0.08
N GLN A 426 3.84 -17.16 -1.00
CA GLN A 426 2.46 -16.94 -1.45
C GLN A 426 2.01 -18.02 -2.44
N GLY A 427 2.91 -18.43 -3.34
CA GLY A 427 2.59 -19.42 -4.36
C GLY A 427 2.49 -20.83 -3.81
N LEU A 428 3.40 -21.26 -2.93
CA LEU A 428 3.42 -22.62 -2.40
C LEU A 428 2.81 -22.72 -1.00
N VAL A 429 3.42 -22.06 -0.01
CA VAL A 429 3.06 -22.27 1.41
C VAL A 429 1.63 -21.82 1.68
N MET A 430 1.22 -20.65 1.21
CA MET A 430 -0.15 -20.17 1.46
C MET A 430 -1.21 -20.95 0.71
N ASN A 431 -0.94 -21.45 -0.49
CA ASN A 431 -1.88 -22.31 -1.21
C ASN A 431 -2.13 -23.63 -0.46
N VAL A 432 -1.04 -24.25 0.08
CA VAL A 432 -1.18 -25.45 0.93
C VAL A 432 -1.97 -25.12 2.21
N TYR A 433 -1.70 -23.96 2.82
CA TYR A 433 -2.41 -23.53 4.02
C TYR A 433 -3.90 -23.27 3.77
N TYR A 434 -4.25 -22.58 2.69
CA TYR A 434 -5.64 -22.37 2.30
C TYR A 434 -6.35 -23.71 2.07
N TYR A 435 -5.71 -24.65 1.37
CA TYR A 435 -6.30 -25.94 1.11
C TYR A 435 -6.52 -26.78 2.38
N LYS A 436 -5.44 -26.96 3.18
CA LYS A 436 -5.49 -27.88 4.34
C LYS A 436 -6.19 -27.29 5.57
N VAL A 437 -6.05 -25.99 5.81
CA VAL A 437 -6.45 -25.37 7.08
C VAL A 437 -7.75 -24.56 6.97
N THR A 438 -7.91 -23.78 5.89
CA THR A 438 -9.15 -23.02 5.72
C THR A 438 -10.24 -23.79 5.01
N GLY A 439 -9.89 -24.88 4.31
CA GLY A 439 -10.81 -25.73 3.58
C GLY A 439 -11.24 -25.20 2.22
N ILE A 440 -10.53 -24.18 1.69
CA ILE A 440 -10.76 -23.65 0.34
C ILE A 440 -10.22 -24.65 -0.70
N ASN A 441 -11.01 -24.96 -1.71
CA ASN A 441 -10.57 -25.86 -2.80
C ASN A 441 -9.61 -25.12 -3.77
N ILE A 442 -8.33 -25.09 -3.43
CA ILE A 442 -7.27 -24.43 -4.21
C ILE A 442 -7.06 -25.06 -5.59
N PRO A 443 -7.08 -26.41 -5.78
CA PRO A 443 -7.02 -26.99 -7.12
C PRO A 443 -8.14 -26.49 -8.04
N LEU A 444 -9.36 -26.38 -7.54
CA LEU A 444 -10.48 -25.84 -8.30
C LEU A 444 -10.30 -24.35 -8.63
N PHE A 445 -9.76 -23.58 -7.69
CA PHE A 445 -9.41 -22.17 -7.92
C PHE A 445 -8.41 -22.03 -9.08
N TRP A 446 -7.29 -22.75 -9.04
CA TRP A 446 -6.27 -22.67 -10.08
C TRP A 446 -6.77 -23.18 -11.43
N LYS A 447 -7.61 -24.22 -11.46
CA LYS A 447 -8.25 -24.68 -12.70
C LYS A 447 -9.06 -23.56 -13.36
N ASN A 448 -9.79 -22.78 -12.58
CA ASN A 448 -10.57 -21.63 -13.08
C ASN A 448 -9.67 -20.46 -13.55
N ILE A 449 -8.59 -20.16 -12.83
CA ILE A 449 -7.68 -19.05 -13.18
C ILE A 449 -6.80 -19.41 -14.38
N LEU A 450 -6.19 -20.61 -14.40
CA LEU A 450 -5.29 -21.04 -15.48
C LEU A 450 -6.00 -21.07 -16.84
N GLY A 451 -7.29 -21.46 -16.87
CA GLY A 451 -8.08 -21.40 -18.08
C GLY A 451 -8.20 -19.99 -18.67
N MET A 452 -8.16 -18.97 -17.82
CA MET A 452 -8.22 -17.56 -18.26
C MET A 452 -6.85 -17.01 -18.68
N THR A 453 -5.74 -17.67 -18.32
CA THR A 453 -4.37 -17.17 -18.57
C THR A 453 -3.99 -17.20 -20.05
N VAL A 454 -4.64 -18.05 -20.84
CA VAL A 454 -4.34 -18.25 -22.28
C VAL A 454 -4.43 -16.94 -23.07
N ILE A 455 -5.47 -16.13 -22.81
CA ILE A 455 -5.67 -14.85 -23.54
C ILE A 455 -4.60 -13.80 -23.19
N PRO A 456 -4.38 -13.44 -21.93
CA PRO A 456 -3.33 -12.46 -21.59
C PRO A 456 -1.93 -12.93 -21.98
N ALA A 457 -1.63 -14.23 -21.88
CA ALA A 457 -0.34 -14.79 -22.31
C ALA A 457 -0.18 -14.72 -23.82
N GLY A 458 -1.19 -15.13 -24.60
CA GLY A 458 -1.20 -15.01 -26.06
C GLY A 458 -1.04 -13.57 -26.53
N MET A 459 -1.77 -12.66 -25.91
CA MET A 459 -1.67 -11.23 -26.23
C MET A 459 -0.30 -10.64 -25.86
N ALA A 460 0.30 -11.06 -24.74
CA ALA A 460 1.65 -10.64 -24.37
C ALA A 460 2.67 -11.13 -25.39
N ILE A 461 2.59 -12.40 -25.82
CA ILE A 461 3.51 -12.98 -26.82
C ILE A 461 3.35 -12.22 -28.15
N ILE A 462 2.12 -12.06 -28.66
CA ILE A 462 1.85 -11.35 -29.92
C ILE A 462 2.33 -9.89 -29.81
N GLY A 463 2.04 -9.23 -28.69
CA GLY A 463 2.45 -7.85 -28.45
C GLY A 463 3.97 -7.66 -28.41
N VAL A 464 4.72 -8.59 -27.78
CA VAL A 464 6.19 -8.58 -27.77
C VAL A 464 6.77 -8.80 -29.17
N ILE A 465 6.16 -9.66 -30.00
CA ILE A 465 6.56 -9.86 -31.40
C ILE A 465 6.25 -8.59 -32.21
N ALA A 466 5.05 -8.03 -32.06
CA ALA A 466 4.65 -6.83 -32.77
C ALA A 466 5.51 -5.60 -32.41
N LYS A 467 5.96 -5.50 -31.15
CA LYS A 467 6.84 -4.42 -30.67
C LYS A 467 8.14 -4.29 -31.49
N LYS A 468 8.61 -5.37 -32.12
CA LYS A 468 9.81 -5.32 -32.98
C LYS A 468 9.59 -4.47 -34.24
N HIS A 469 8.32 -4.28 -34.65
CA HIS A 469 7.96 -3.55 -35.86
C HIS A 469 7.45 -2.12 -35.59
N PHE A 470 7.15 -1.80 -34.31
CA PHE A 470 6.62 -0.49 -33.92
C PHE A 470 7.47 0.15 -32.84
N ILE A 471 8.07 1.31 -33.17
CA ILE A 471 8.84 2.08 -32.20
C ILE A 471 7.92 3.14 -31.58
N ILE A 472 7.66 3.01 -30.29
CA ILE A 472 6.84 3.95 -29.53
C ILE A 472 7.77 5.05 -28.98
N LYS A 473 7.69 6.27 -29.54
CA LYS A 473 8.54 7.40 -29.18
C LYS A 473 7.82 8.51 -28.41
N ASP A 474 6.49 8.52 -28.44
CA ASP A 474 5.67 9.59 -27.89
C ASP A 474 4.45 9.05 -27.14
N TRP A 475 3.86 9.92 -26.30
CA TRP A 475 2.71 9.58 -25.48
C TRP A 475 1.43 9.28 -26.29
N ILE A 476 1.27 9.91 -27.44
CA ILE A 476 0.05 9.74 -28.27
C ILE A 476 0.05 8.32 -28.85
N THR A 477 1.18 7.92 -29.49
CA THR A 477 1.35 6.57 -30.02
C THR A 477 1.24 5.52 -28.90
N PHE A 478 1.86 5.79 -27.74
CA PHE A 478 1.77 4.90 -26.56
C PHE A 478 0.31 4.69 -26.12
N LEU A 479 -0.43 5.77 -25.88
CA LEU A 479 -1.83 5.69 -25.45
C LEU A 479 -2.72 5.01 -26.50
N GLY A 480 -2.50 5.30 -27.79
CA GLY A 480 -3.21 4.63 -28.87
C GLY A 480 -2.99 3.12 -28.86
N CYS A 481 -1.74 2.66 -28.71
CA CYS A 481 -1.43 1.23 -28.63
C CYS A 481 -2.04 0.57 -27.38
N VAL A 482 -1.99 1.24 -26.23
CA VAL A 482 -2.57 0.74 -24.98
C VAL A 482 -4.09 0.64 -25.07
N ILE A 483 -4.77 1.62 -25.68
CA ILE A 483 -6.24 1.59 -25.88
C ILE A 483 -6.63 0.42 -26.78
N VAL A 484 -5.93 0.24 -27.92
CA VAL A 484 -6.19 -0.86 -28.85
C VAL A 484 -5.94 -2.21 -28.15
N PHE A 485 -4.81 -2.37 -27.46
CA PHE A 485 -4.50 -3.58 -26.72
C PHE A 485 -5.56 -3.89 -25.66
N SER A 486 -5.96 -2.89 -24.87
CA SER A 486 -6.98 -3.05 -23.84
C SER A 486 -8.35 -3.38 -24.43
N GLY A 487 -8.73 -2.75 -25.55
CA GLY A 487 -9.98 -3.06 -26.26
C GLY A 487 -10.01 -4.50 -26.76
N VAL A 488 -8.94 -4.95 -27.42
CA VAL A 488 -8.82 -6.33 -27.91
C VAL A 488 -8.85 -7.31 -26.73
N TYR A 489 -8.11 -7.00 -25.64
CA TYR A 489 -8.12 -7.81 -24.42
C TYR A 489 -9.54 -8.00 -23.85
N VAL A 490 -10.28 -6.91 -23.67
CA VAL A 490 -11.64 -6.95 -23.12
C VAL A 490 -12.57 -7.76 -24.02
N ILE A 491 -12.48 -7.57 -25.34
CA ILE A 491 -13.30 -8.32 -26.31
C ILE A 491 -13.00 -9.83 -26.23
N LEU A 492 -11.73 -10.21 -26.26
CA LEU A 492 -11.33 -11.62 -26.19
C LEU A 492 -11.72 -12.26 -24.86
N MET A 493 -11.46 -11.58 -23.73
CA MET A 493 -11.85 -12.06 -22.40
C MET A 493 -13.37 -12.22 -22.28
N TYR A 494 -14.15 -11.25 -22.76
CA TYR A 494 -15.61 -11.30 -22.75
C TYR A 494 -16.15 -12.48 -23.58
N ARG A 495 -15.54 -12.74 -24.74
CA ARG A 495 -16.00 -13.79 -25.68
C ARG A 495 -15.65 -15.20 -25.18
N PHE A 496 -14.45 -15.39 -24.63
CA PHE A 496 -13.88 -16.73 -24.41
C PHE A 496 -13.67 -17.10 -22.92
N SER A 497 -13.54 -16.12 -22.01
CA SER A 497 -13.16 -16.42 -20.62
C SER A 497 -14.20 -15.99 -19.59
N PHE A 498 -15.07 -15.04 -19.87
CA PHE A 498 -16.05 -14.55 -18.89
C PHE A 498 -17.13 -15.60 -18.63
N SER A 499 -17.39 -15.84 -17.35
CA SER A 499 -18.56 -16.58 -16.87
C SER A 499 -19.85 -15.74 -17.07
N GLU A 500 -21.01 -16.40 -17.00
CA GLU A 500 -22.32 -15.72 -17.07
C GLU A 500 -22.46 -14.64 -15.98
N TYR A 501 -21.93 -14.89 -14.79
CA TYR A 501 -21.91 -13.91 -13.70
C TYR A 501 -21.12 -12.64 -14.08
N GLU A 502 -19.91 -12.81 -14.65
CA GLU A 502 -19.05 -11.70 -15.06
C GLU A 502 -19.69 -10.92 -16.22
N LYS A 503 -20.24 -11.63 -17.20
CA LYS A 503 -20.98 -10.99 -18.32
C LYS A 503 -22.13 -10.14 -17.81
N ASN A 504 -22.92 -10.65 -16.89
CA ASN A 504 -24.05 -9.92 -16.30
C ASN A 504 -23.59 -8.70 -15.48
N LEU A 505 -22.47 -8.80 -14.77
CA LEU A 505 -21.91 -7.67 -14.00
C LEU A 505 -21.57 -6.47 -14.92
N PHE A 506 -21.07 -6.72 -16.12
CA PHE A 506 -20.72 -5.67 -17.09
C PHE A 506 -21.93 -5.24 -17.95
N SER A 507 -22.84 -6.14 -18.28
CA SER A 507 -23.97 -5.83 -19.17
C SER A 507 -25.17 -5.17 -18.47
N GLU A 508 -25.44 -5.49 -17.21
CA GLU A 508 -26.58 -4.89 -16.47
C GLU A 508 -26.50 -3.37 -16.30
N PRO A 509 -25.36 -2.77 -15.90
CA PRO A 509 -25.27 -1.32 -15.80
C PRO A 509 -25.50 -0.62 -17.15
N LEU A 510 -24.94 -1.17 -18.24
CA LEU A 510 -25.13 -0.66 -19.59
C LEU A 510 -26.61 -0.72 -20.00
N LYS A 511 -27.28 -1.85 -19.79
CA LYS A 511 -28.73 -2.03 -20.09
C LYS A 511 -29.61 -1.06 -19.29
N ARG A 512 -29.26 -0.77 -18.02
CA ARG A 512 -30.00 0.20 -17.18
C ARG A 512 -29.82 1.64 -17.66
N THR A 513 -28.62 2.00 -18.12
CA THR A 513 -28.34 3.34 -18.65
C THR A 513 -29.06 3.56 -19.98
N PHE A 514 -29.05 2.57 -20.87
CA PHE A 514 -29.79 2.63 -22.15
C PHE A 514 -31.31 2.64 -21.98
N LYS A 515 -31.86 1.86 -21.02
CA LYS A 515 -33.29 1.90 -20.69
C LYS A 515 -33.76 3.23 -20.11
N ARG A 516 -32.89 3.93 -19.38
CA ARG A 516 -33.23 5.23 -18.81
C ARG A 516 -33.21 6.35 -19.85
N ASN A 517 -32.37 6.25 -20.88
CA ASN A 517 -32.34 7.20 -21.99
C ASN A 517 -33.42 6.94 -23.07
N SER A 518 -34.06 5.77 -23.06
CA SER A 518 -35.18 5.45 -23.99
C SER A 518 -36.56 5.74 -23.36
N SER A 519 -36.61 6.17 -22.09
CA SER A 519 -37.84 6.53 -21.36
C SER A 519 -37.90 8.05 -21.03
N THR A 520 -36.96 8.84 -21.55
CA THR A 520 -37.01 10.30 -21.66
C THR A 520 -37.16 10.70 -23.13
#